data_66a37570b447bf9839266b189b4671df
#
_entry.id   66a37570b447bf9839266b189b4671df
#
_cell.length_a   1.000
_cell.length_b   1.000
_cell.length_c   1.000
_cell.angle_alpha   90.00
_cell.angle_beta   90.00
_cell.angle_gamma   90.00
#
_symmetry.space_group_name_H-M   'P 1'
#
loop_
_entity.id
_entity.type
_entity.pdbx_description
1 polymer ?
#
loop_
_entity_poly.entity_id
_entity_poly.type
_entity_poly.pdbx_seq_one_letter_code
_entity_poly.pdbx_strand_id
1 'polypeptide(L)'
;MKIHLDLDCYFVSAERTRYPFLKDKNVVVAKSSDKKIFSKDKKQGVILGDTGAFNSVLEFRNHYDANNILKAWRDEFLDENGEIHGIVIAKSYECKPYGIKTGTPLREAIYMCPNLIIIPSDHLFYQELSQKLKAYLEFKIPVLEQYSIDEFFGDLNGWIKDSDTLDFIKDLRDEIKAKFDLPITIGASCSKWIAKLLTDCVKPFGVIALEQEKVFDYTKDISVDDFPGVGSAIGKKLSDYRIQTLAQLRERPNLLYAYGKTGRDLYERICGTDNDKVIPYSDRSGMTPKI
;
A
#
# COMPACT_ATOMS: atom_id res chain seq x y z
N MET A 1 -8.18 -18.49 -9.74
CA MET A 1 -7.09 -17.48 -9.57
C MET A 1 -7.05 -16.91 -8.17
N LYS A 2 -5.90 -16.32 -7.77
CA LYS A 2 -5.76 -15.45 -6.59
C LYS A 2 -5.72 -14.00 -7.03
N ILE A 3 -6.26 -13.09 -6.22
CA ILE A 3 -6.27 -11.66 -6.51
C ILE A 3 -5.52 -10.88 -5.44
N HIS A 4 -4.92 -9.77 -5.83
CA HIS A 4 -4.38 -8.76 -4.95
C HIS A 4 -5.07 -7.44 -5.21
N LEU A 5 -5.52 -6.79 -4.15
CA LEU A 5 -6.22 -5.51 -4.17
C LEU A 5 -5.37 -4.50 -3.38
N ASP A 6 -5.14 -3.32 -3.95
CA ASP A 6 -4.32 -2.27 -3.36
C ASP A 6 -4.99 -0.91 -3.57
N LEU A 7 -5.27 -0.22 -2.47
CA LEU A 7 -5.88 1.12 -2.50
C LEU A 7 -4.87 2.17 -2.96
N ASP A 8 -5.15 2.84 -4.04
CA ASP A 8 -4.24 3.83 -4.64
C ASP A 8 -4.05 5.05 -3.74
N CYS A 9 -2.80 5.32 -3.35
CA CYS A 9 -2.45 6.45 -2.47
C CYS A 9 -3.36 6.54 -1.24
N TYR A 10 -3.58 5.44 -0.54
CA TYR A 10 -4.70 5.23 0.39
C TYR A 10 -4.99 6.41 1.31
N PHE A 11 -4.02 6.91 2.09
CA PHE A 11 -4.29 7.98 3.06
C PHE A 11 -4.76 9.27 2.38
N VAL A 12 -4.18 9.62 1.24
CA VAL A 12 -4.66 10.77 0.46
C VAL A 12 -6.05 10.51 -0.11
N SER A 13 -6.29 9.30 -0.62
CA SER A 13 -7.61 8.92 -1.16
C SER A 13 -8.68 8.91 -0.08
N ALA A 14 -8.36 8.45 1.13
CA ALA A 14 -9.24 8.54 2.29
C ALA A 14 -9.59 10.00 2.63
N GLU A 15 -8.61 10.90 2.65
CA GLU A 15 -8.86 12.32 2.87
C GLU A 15 -9.74 12.94 1.76
N ARG A 16 -9.58 12.51 0.52
CA ARG A 16 -10.41 12.94 -0.62
C ARG A 16 -11.89 12.53 -0.49
N THR A 17 -12.19 11.47 0.27
CA THR A 17 -13.59 11.11 0.57
C THR A 17 -14.25 12.11 1.52
N ARG A 18 -13.49 12.69 2.46
CA ARG A 18 -13.97 13.73 3.39
C ARG A 18 -13.90 15.13 2.79
N TYR A 19 -12.88 15.38 1.99
CA TYR A 19 -12.57 16.69 1.42
C TYR A 19 -12.46 16.61 -0.11
N PRO A 20 -13.59 16.57 -0.85
CA PRO A 20 -13.57 16.41 -2.31
C PRO A 20 -12.78 17.47 -3.08
N PHE A 21 -12.57 18.66 -2.49
CA PHE A 21 -11.76 19.73 -3.10
C PHE A 21 -10.26 19.37 -3.21
N LEU A 22 -9.80 18.29 -2.55
CA LEU A 22 -8.43 17.77 -2.66
C LEU A 22 -8.22 16.92 -3.91
N LYS A 23 -9.29 16.58 -4.66
CA LYS A 23 -9.16 15.83 -5.91
C LYS A 23 -8.33 16.64 -6.90
N ASP A 24 -7.45 15.97 -7.64
CA ASP A 24 -6.55 16.54 -8.64
C ASP A 24 -5.59 17.63 -8.10
N LYS A 25 -5.31 17.60 -6.80
CA LYS A 25 -4.36 18.52 -6.15
C LYS A 25 -3.10 17.77 -5.69
N ASN A 26 -2.01 18.54 -5.59
CA ASN A 26 -0.77 18.08 -4.96
C ASN A 26 -0.99 17.96 -3.45
N VAL A 27 -1.27 16.76 -2.98
CA VAL A 27 -1.60 16.51 -1.57
C VAL A 27 -0.60 15.52 -0.97
N VAL A 28 -0.14 15.83 0.22
CA VAL A 28 0.58 14.87 1.07
C VAL A 28 -0.15 14.71 2.40
N VAL A 29 -0.16 13.50 2.92
CA VAL A 29 -0.49 13.24 4.31
C VAL A 29 0.82 13.13 5.07
N ALA A 30 0.92 13.82 6.18
CA ALA A 30 2.13 13.92 6.96
C ALA A 30 1.92 13.56 8.41
N LYS A 31 3.02 13.20 9.07
CA LYS A 31 3.07 12.87 10.48
C LYS A 31 4.15 13.70 11.18
N SER A 32 3.83 14.18 12.39
CA SER A 32 4.79 14.87 13.24
C SER A 32 5.87 13.91 13.73
N SER A 33 7.09 14.41 13.90
CA SER A 33 8.12 13.69 14.66
C SER A 33 7.79 13.70 16.16
N ASP A 34 8.21 12.66 16.88
CA ASP A 34 7.79 12.34 18.27
C ASP A 34 7.96 13.44 19.35
N LYS A 35 8.59 14.56 19.05
CA LYS A 35 8.85 15.63 20.04
C LYS A 35 7.59 16.23 20.67
N LYS A 36 6.48 16.34 19.95
CA LYS A 36 5.20 16.84 20.50
C LYS A 36 4.42 15.81 21.31
N ILE A 37 4.75 14.51 21.18
CA ILE A 37 4.09 13.45 21.95
C ILE A 37 4.34 13.60 23.45
N PHE A 38 5.48 14.17 23.84
CA PHE A 38 5.90 14.36 25.22
C PHE A 38 5.63 15.76 25.78
N SER A 39 4.99 16.66 25.02
CA SER A 39 4.63 17.99 25.54
C SER A 39 3.52 17.90 26.59
N LYS A 40 3.65 18.68 27.69
CA LYS A 40 2.77 18.60 28.86
C LYS A 40 1.33 19.13 28.66
N ASP A 41 1.04 19.79 27.54
CA ASP A 41 -0.24 20.49 27.30
C ASP A 41 -1.28 19.69 26.51
N LYS A 42 -1.33 18.38 26.73
CA LYS A 42 -2.23 17.50 25.97
C LYS A 42 -3.65 17.50 26.54
N LYS A 43 -4.58 18.06 25.81
CA LYS A 43 -5.98 18.22 26.24
C LYS A 43 -6.97 17.11 25.86
N GLN A 44 -6.61 16.08 25.13
CA GLN A 44 -7.57 15.00 24.76
C GLN A 44 -6.95 13.62 24.72
N GLY A 45 -7.79 12.61 24.97
CA GLY A 45 -7.43 11.23 25.25
C GLY A 45 -6.53 10.57 24.20
N VAL A 46 -5.57 9.84 24.71
CA VAL A 46 -4.63 9.01 23.96
C VAL A 46 -5.34 7.73 23.54
N ILE A 47 -5.33 7.41 22.26
CA ILE A 47 -5.79 6.10 21.78
C ILE A 47 -4.55 5.29 21.40
N LEU A 48 -4.36 4.17 22.10
CA LEU A 48 -3.35 3.17 21.75
C LEU A 48 -3.94 2.29 20.65
N GLY A 49 -3.43 2.42 19.44
CA GLY A 49 -3.77 1.49 18.35
C GLY A 49 -2.89 0.25 18.44
N ASP A 50 -3.49 -0.94 18.42
CA ASP A 50 -2.80 -2.23 18.50
C ASP A 50 -2.60 -2.84 17.11
N THR A 51 -1.91 -2.15 16.21
CA THR A 51 -1.73 -2.63 14.83
C THR A 51 -0.36 -2.30 14.23
N GLY A 52 0.58 -3.24 14.30
CA GLY A 52 1.81 -3.31 13.50
C GLY A 52 2.85 -2.19 13.70
N ALA A 53 3.61 -1.82 12.66
CA ALA A 53 4.70 -0.83 12.73
C ALA A 53 4.25 0.57 13.18
N PHE A 54 2.95 0.82 13.21
CA PHE A 54 2.33 2.04 13.75
C PHE A 54 1.86 1.90 15.21
N ASN A 55 2.11 0.78 15.86
CA ASN A 55 1.68 0.46 17.23
C ASN A 55 2.22 1.40 18.32
N SER A 56 3.28 2.11 18.05
CA SER A 56 3.92 3.03 19.02
C SER A 56 3.38 4.45 18.95
N VAL A 57 2.30 4.70 18.20
CA VAL A 57 1.84 6.06 17.93
C VAL A 57 0.65 6.39 18.80
N LEU A 58 0.88 7.31 19.71
CA LEU A 58 -0.16 8.04 20.40
C LEU A 58 -0.75 9.04 19.39
N GLU A 59 -1.99 8.81 18.95
CA GLU A 59 -2.69 9.76 18.08
C GLU A 59 -3.72 10.55 18.86
N PHE A 60 -3.73 11.84 18.59
CA PHE A 60 -4.76 12.74 19.09
C PHE A 60 -5.77 12.96 17.95
N ARG A 61 -7.05 12.78 18.25
CA ARG A 61 -8.12 13.05 17.28
C ARG A 61 -8.34 14.56 17.21
N ASN A 62 -7.65 15.20 16.29
CA ASN A 62 -7.95 16.58 15.92
C ASN A 62 -9.00 16.55 14.82
N HIS A 63 -10.24 16.89 15.15
CA HIS A 63 -11.28 17.11 14.15
C HIS A 63 -11.07 18.47 13.50
N TYR A 64 -10.52 18.47 12.31
CA TYR A 64 -10.48 19.65 11.47
C TYR A 64 -11.72 19.69 10.56
N ASP A 65 -12.44 20.81 10.56
CA ASP A 65 -13.48 21.04 9.57
C ASP A 65 -12.87 21.39 8.19
N ALA A 66 -13.70 21.36 7.14
CA ALA A 66 -13.26 21.63 5.78
C ALA A 66 -12.62 23.03 5.61
N ASN A 67 -12.95 24.01 6.48
CA ASN A 67 -12.42 25.36 6.41
C ASN A 67 -11.03 25.45 7.08
N ASN A 68 -10.79 24.62 8.07
CA ASN A 68 -9.58 24.66 8.89
C ASN A 68 -8.51 23.66 8.45
N ILE A 69 -8.88 22.59 7.72
CA ILE A 69 -7.94 21.52 7.32
C ILE A 69 -6.72 22.05 6.56
N LEU A 70 -6.89 23.08 5.71
CA LEU A 70 -5.77 23.67 4.95
C LEU A 70 -4.78 24.45 5.81
N LYS A 71 -5.15 24.80 7.03
CA LYS A 71 -4.30 25.51 8.01
C LYS A 71 -3.80 24.58 9.10
N ALA A 72 -4.46 23.45 9.31
CA ALA A 72 -4.21 22.49 10.38
C ALA A 72 -2.76 22.00 10.44
N TRP A 73 -2.09 21.89 9.30
CA TRP A 73 -0.69 21.45 9.24
C TRP A 73 0.25 22.39 9.99
N ARG A 74 -0.07 23.70 10.08
CA ARG A 74 0.76 24.67 10.79
C ARG A 74 0.76 24.39 12.29
N ASP A 75 -0.41 24.09 12.84
CA ASP A 75 -0.55 23.79 14.26
C ASP A 75 0.18 22.48 14.64
N GLU A 76 0.23 21.53 13.70
CA GLU A 76 0.85 20.22 13.92
C GLU A 76 2.36 20.21 13.66
N PHE A 77 2.82 20.93 12.64
CA PHE A 77 4.18 20.77 12.11
C PHE A 77 5.08 22.00 12.25
N LEU A 78 4.55 23.15 12.67
CA LEU A 78 5.37 24.31 13.02
C LEU A 78 5.67 24.31 14.53
N ASP A 79 6.90 24.59 14.88
CA ASP A 79 7.27 24.85 16.28
C ASP A 79 7.19 26.36 16.60
N GLU A 80 7.52 26.70 17.86
CA GLU A 80 7.50 28.08 18.39
C GLU A 80 8.50 29.01 17.66
N ASN A 81 9.53 28.43 17.03
CA ASN A 81 10.54 29.16 16.26
C ASN A 81 10.16 29.29 14.77
N GLY A 82 9.02 28.72 14.35
CA GLY A 82 8.58 28.66 12.96
C GLY A 82 9.30 27.60 12.12
N GLU A 83 10.02 26.66 12.75
CA GLU A 83 10.65 25.56 12.04
C GLU A 83 9.63 24.47 11.71
N ILE A 84 9.75 23.90 10.48
CA ILE A 84 8.85 22.88 9.98
C ILE A 84 9.42 21.49 10.34
N HIS A 85 8.62 20.73 11.08
CA HIS A 85 8.91 19.35 11.46
C HIS A 85 7.93 18.39 10.81
N GLY A 86 8.30 17.10 10.76
CA GLY A 86 7.46 16.04 10.22
C GLY A 86 7.92 15.51 8.88
N ILE A 87 7.31 14.40 8.50
CA ILE A 87 7.63 13.64 7.29
C ILE A 87 6.36 13.31 6.50
N VAL A 88 6.51 13.19 5.20
CA VAL A 88 5.46 12.67 4.30
C VAL A 88 5.30 11.17 4.55
N ILE A 89 4.08 10.74 4.87
CA ILE A 89 3.75 9.31 5.01
C ILE A 89 2.96 8.76 3.82
N ALA A 90 2.22 9.63 3.12
CA ALA A 90 1.56 9.32 1.85
C ALA A 90 1.49 10.55 0.96
N LYS A 91 1.41 10.32 -0.33
CA LYS A 91 1.34 11.39 -1.33
C LYS A 91 0.38 11.04 -2.45
N SER A 92 -0.24 12.06 -3.05
CA SER A 92 -1.03 11.91 -4.25
C SER A 92 -0.16 11.64 -5.49
N TYR A 93 -0.77 11.09 -6.53
CA TYR A 93 -0.05 10.84 -7.80
C TYR A 93 0.44 12.14 -8.44
N GLU A 94 -0.27 13.24 -8.26
CA GLU A 94 0.09 14.57 -8.76
C GLU A 94 1.42 15.06 -8.16
N CYS A 95 1.85 14.53 -7.02
CA CYS A 95 3.14 14.85 -6.41
C CYS A 95 4.33 14.12 -7.06
N LYS A 96 4.10 13.09 -7.91
CA LYS A 96 5.19 12.32 -8.54
C LYS A 96 6.16 13.16 -9.36
N PRO A 97 5.71 14.12 -10.21
CA PRO A 97 6.62 14.95 -11.03
C PRO A 97 7.57 15.81 -10.19
N TYR A 98 7.20 16.13 -8.95
CA TYR A 98 8.04 16.91 -8.04
C TYR A 98 9.07 16.08 -7.29
N GLY A 99 9.10 14.75 -7.47
CA GLY A 99 10.06 13.86 -6.81
C GLY A 99 9.80 13.60 -5.33
N ILE A 100 8.67 14.06 -4.78
CA ILE A 100 8.28 13.81 -3.39
C ILE A 100 8.09 12.31 -3.17
N LYS A 101 8.68 11.76 -2.09
CA LYS A 101 8.60 10.35 -1.71
C LYS A 101 8.08 10.21 -0.28
N THR A 102 7.56 9.03 0.06
CA THR A 102 7.32 8.65 1.45
C THR A 102 8.64 8.75 2.23
N GLY A 103 8.61 9.36 3.42
CA GLY A 103 9.80 9.67 4.21
C GLY A 103 10.45 11.03 3.90
N THR A 104 10.03 11.74 2.84
CA THR A 104 10.54 13.10 2.56
C THR A 104 10.19 14.04 3.71
N PRO A 105 11.16 14.78 4.29
CA PRO A 105 10.88 15.81 5.28
C PRO A 105 9.92 16.89 4.72
N LEU A 106 8.96 17.34 5.54
CA LEU A 106 7.96 18.33 5.09
C LEU A 106 8.59 19.63 4.59
N ARG A 107 9.66 20.10 5.24
CA ARG A 107 10.41 21.29 4.82
C ARG A 107 10.92 21.14 3.38
N GLU A 108 11.44 19.98 3.04
CA GLU A 108 11.92 19.66 1.69
C GLU A 108 10.76 19.54 0.70
N ALA A 109 9.68 18.82 1.08
CA ALA A 109 8.50 18.65 0.23
C ALA A 109 7.86 19.97 -0.16
N ILE A 110 7.77 20.95 0.75
CA ILE A 110 7.25 22.31 0.47
C ILE A 110 8.15 23.04 -0.54
N TYR A 111 9.47 22.90 -0.41
CA TYR A 111 10.40 23.49 -1.35
C TYR A 111 10.28 22.87 -2.75
N MET A 112 10.10 21.54 -2.83
CA MET A 112 9.94 20.82 -4.10
C MET A 112 8.62 21.15 -4.79
N CYS A 113 7.54 21.42 -4.05
CA CYS A 113 6.22 21.70 -4.59
C CYS A 113 5.56 22.89 -3.86
N PRO A 114 5.68 24.14 -4.39
CA PRO A 114 5.16 25.34 -3.72
C PRO A 114 3.65 25.34 -3.47
N ASN A 115 2.89 24.61 -4.31
CA ASN A 115 1.43 24.49 -4.18
C ASN A 115 0.99 23.21 -3.43
N LEU A 116 1.89 22.67 -2.60
CA LEU A 116 1.63 21.46 -1.85
C LEU A 116 0.57 21.69 -0.75
N ILE A 117 -0.43 20.85 -0.73
CA ILE A 117 -1.40 20.79 0.36
C ILE A 117 -0.94 19.70 1.33
N ILE A 118 -0.82 20.07 2.59
CA ILE A 118 -0.38 19.18 3.66
C ILE A 118 -1.55 18.90 4.57
N ILE A 119 -1.85 17.62 4.76
CA ILE A 119 -2.92 17.14 5.65
C ILE A 119 -2.26 16.38 6.80
N PRO A 120 -2.55 16.72 8.06
CA PRO A 120 -2.18 15.88 9.19
C PRO A 120 -2.83 14.50 9.12
N SER A 121 -2.12 13.44 9.50
CA SER A 121 -2.64 12.08 9.47
C SER A 121 -3.78 11.86 10.46
N ASP A 122 -4.79 11.09 10.06
CA ASP A 122 -5.88 10.59 10.91
C ASP A 122 -5.97 9.07 10.77
N HIS A 123 -5.07 8.36 11.45
CA HIS A 123 -4.99 6.89 11.33
C HIS A 123 -6.25 6.18 11.82
N LEU A 124 -6.98 6.76 12.77
CA LEU A 124 -8.25 6.17 13.21
C LEU A 124 -9.28 6.17 12.08
N PHE A 125 -9.41 7.29 11.38
CA PHE A 125 -10.29 7.36 10.23
C PHE A 125 -9.86 6.38 9.12
N TYR A 126 -8.57 6.25 8.87
CA TYR A 126 -8.07 5.31 7.87
C TYR A 126 -8.36 3.85 8.28
N GLN A 127 -8.19 3.52 9.56
CA GLN A 127 -8.54 2.20 10.06
C GLN A 127 -10.04 1.92 9.95
N GLU A 128 -10.90 2.86 10.35
CA GLU A 128 -12.36 2.73 10.23
C GLU A 128 -12.80 2.51 8.78
N LEU A 129 -12.22 3.27 7.84
CA LEU A 129 -12.53 3.14 6.41
C LEU A 129 -12.05 1.82 5.85
N SER A 130 -10.83 1.38 6.20
CA SER A 130 -10.28 0.08 5.84
C SER A 130 -11.13 -1.07 6.37
N GLN A 131 -11.61 -1.01 7.61
CA GLN A 131 -12.49 -2.04 8.18
C GLN A 131 -13.85 -2.12 7.49
N LYS A 132 -14.42 -0.98 7.10
CA LYS A 132 -15.66 -0.95 6.30
C LYS A 132 -15.47 -1.60 4.93
N LEU A 133 -14.35 -1.30 4.27
CA LEU A 133 -13.99 -1.94 3.00
C LEU A 133 -13.75 -3.44 3.18
N LYS A 134 -13.02 -3.84 4.23
CA LYS A 134 -12.80 -5.26 4.55
C LYS A 134 -14.12 -6.02 4.68
N ALA A 135 -15.06 -5.51 5.48
CA ALA A 135 -16.37 -6.14 5.67
C ALA A 135 -17.13 -6.29 4.34
N TYR A 136 -17.02 -5.31 3.45
CA TYR A 136 -17.59 -5.39 2.12
C TYR A 136 -16.91 -6.46 1.25
N LEU A 137 -15.58 -6.52 1.29
CA LEU A 137 -14.79 -7.51 0.54
C LEU A 137 -15.05 -8.94 1.03
N GLU A 138 -15.21 -9.16 2.35
CA GLU A 138 -15.56 -10.47 2.93
C GLU A 138 -16.90 -10.99 2.43
N PHE A 139 -17.82 -10.10 2.07
CA PHE A 139 -19.08 -10.49 1.44
C PHE A 139 -18.91 -10.90 -0.05
N LYS A 140 -17.92 -10.34 -0.74
CA LYS A 140 -17.68 -10.55 -2.18
C LYS A 140 -16.66 -11.65 -2.49
N ILE A 141 -15.74 -11.93 -1.57
CA ILE A 141 -14.59 -12.82 -1.76
C ILE A 141 -14.60 -13.88 -0.66
N PRO A 142 -14.78 -15.16 -1.00
CA PRO A 142 -14.96 -16.22 0.01
C PRO A 142 -13.77 -16.40 0.96
N VAL A 143 -12.55 -16.23 0.43
CA VAL A 143 -11.32 -16.34 1.21
C VAL A 143 -10.55 -15.04 1.06
N LEU A 144 -10.60 -14.18 2.07
CA LEU A 144 -9.99 -12.86 2.10
C LEU A 144 -8.91 -12.78 3.19
N GLU A 145 -7.74 -12.29 2.82
CA GLU A 145 -6.65 -11.94 3.72
C GLU A 145 -6.44 -10.43 3.70
N GLN A 146 -6.58 -9.77 4.84
CA GLN A 146 -6.08 -8.40 4.97
C GLN A 146 -4.57 -8.45 5.22
N TYR A 147 -3.78 -7.98 4.27
CA TYR A 147 -2.32 -8.01 4.32
C TYR A 147 -1.76 -6.76 5.02
N SER A 148 -2.35 -5.59 4.73
CA SER A 148 -2.07 -4.32 5.40
C SER A 148 -3.35 -3.50 5.55
N ILE A 149 -3.25 -2.24 5.94
CA ILE A 149 -4.40 -1.33 6.06
C ILE A 149 -5.08 -1.04 4.71
N ASP A 150 -4.33 -1.15 3.61
CA ASP A 150 -4.71 -0.78 2.24
C ASP A 150 -4.56 -1.92 1.23
N GLU A 151 -4.01 -3.08 1.66
CA GLU A 151 -3.77 -4.22 0.80
C GLU A 151 -4.54 -5.46 1.27
N PHE A 152 -5.14 -6.17 0.30
CA PHE A 152 -5.87 -7.41 0.54
C PHE A 152 -5.48 -8.47 -0.50
N PHE A 153 -5.54 -9.73 -0.10
CA PHE A 153 -5.50 -10.85 -1.02
C PHE A 153 -6.81 -11.61 -0.96
N GLY A 154 -7.24 -12.13 -2.11
CA GLY A 154 -8.41 -13.00 -2.21
C GLY A 154 -8.08 -14.28 -2.96
N ASP A 155 -8.75 -15.38 -2.59
CA ASP A 155 -8.72 -16.64 -3.36
C ASP A 155 -10.07 -16.85 -3.99
N LEU A 156 -10.09 -16.88 -5.33
CA LEU A 156 -11.29 -17.07 -6.16
C LEU A 156 -11.45 -18.51 -6.63
N ASN A 157 -10.52 -19.42 -6.29
CA ASN A 157 -10.58 -20.80 -6.72
C ASN A 157 -11.86 -21.48 -6.26
N GLY A 158 -12.56 -22.13 -7.19
CA GLY A 158 -13.85 -22.79 -6.93
C GLY A 158 -15.05 -21.84 -6.81
N TRP A 159 -14.83 -20.52 -6.92
CA TRP A 159 -15.88 -19.51 -6.85
C TRP A 159 -16.10 -18.82 -8.20
N ILE A 160 -15.04 -18.27 -8.78
CA ILE A 160 -15.04 -17.61 -10.09
C ILE A 160 -14.15 -18.43 -11.04
N LYS A 161 -14.60 -18.67 -12.25
CA LYS A 161 -13.77 -19.29 -13.30
C LYS A 161 -12.66 -18.33 -13.71
N ASP A 162 -11.53 -18.88 -14.09
CA ASP A 162 -10.38 -18.07 -14.50
C ASP A 162 -10.72 -17.19 -15.72
N SER A 163 -11.54 -17.68 -16.64
CA SER A 163 -12.06 -16.91 -17.79
C SER A 163 -12.88 -15.68 -17.39
N ASP A 164 -13.56 -15.73 -16.26
CA ASP A 164 -14.51 -14.69 -15.81
C ASP A 164 -13.85 -13.73 -14.79
N THR A 165 -12.62 -14.04 -14.37
CA THR A 165 -11.91 -13.28 -13.32
C THR A 165 -11.71 -11.81 -13.71
N LEU A 166 -11.34 -11.53 -14.97
CA LEU A 166 -11.09 -10.15 -15.41
C LEU A 166 -12.35 -9.28 -15.30
N ASP A 167 -13.49 -9.79 -15.69
CA ASP A 167 -14.75 -9.05 -15.62
C ASP A 167 -15.19 -8.88 -14.15
N PHE A 168 -15.07 -9.93 -13.34
CA PHE A 168 -15.34 -9.85 -11.90
C PHE A 168 -14.49 -8.75 -11.20
N ILE A 169 -13.19 -8.68 -11.46
CA ILE A 169 -12.33 -7.66 -10.78
C ILE A 169 -12.57 -6.25 -11.34
N LYS A 170 -13.00 -6.08 -12.59
CA LYS A 170 -13.46 -4.79 -13.12
C LYS A 170 -14.70 -4.30 -12.38
N ASP A 171 -15.72 -5.16 -12.29
CA ASP A 171 -16.96 -4.84 -11.59
C ASP A 171 -16.68 -4.52 -10.11
N LEU A 172 -15.86 -5.33 -9.46
CA LEU A 172 -15.48 -5.12 -8.06
C LEU A 172 -14.77 -3.78 -7.85
N ARG A 173 -13.80 -3.40 -8.72
CA ARG A 173 -13.14 -2.10 -8.69
C ARG A 173 -14.14 -0.95 -8.79
N ASP A 174 -15.05 -1.03 -9.74
CA ASP A 174 -16.01 0.02 -10.04
C ASP A 174 -17.07 0.14 -8.92
N GLU A 175 -17.50 -0.98 -8.34
CA GLU A 175 -18.38 -1.01 -7.17
C GLU A 175 -17.71 -0.36 -5.94
N ILE A 176 -16.42 -0.68 -5.68
CA ILE A 176 -15.67 -0.07 -4.57
C ILE A 176 -15.55 1.44 -4.78
N LYS A 177 -15.22 1.88 -6.00
CA LYS A 177 -15.15 3.30 -6.35
C LYS A 177 -16.49 4.01 -6.15
N ALA A 178 -17.57 3.41 -6.60
CA ALA A 178 -18.92 3.98 -6.45
C ALA A 178 -19.38 4.05 -4.99
N LYS A 179 -19.08 3.02 -4.19
CA LYS A 179 -19.58 2.90 -2.81
C LYS A 179 -18.74 3.64 -1.78
N PHE A 180 -17.42 3.64 -1.94
CA PHE A 180 -16.47 4.19 -0.95
C PHE A 180 -15.73 5.44 -1.45
N ASP A 181 -15.86 5.79 -2.73
CA ASP A 181 -15.05 6.82 -3.43
C ASP A 181 -13.53 6.55 -3.32
N LEU A 182 -13.12 5.29 -3.12
CA LEU A 182 -11.74 4.88 -3.03
C LEU A 182 -11.28 4.30 -4.38
N PRO A 183 -10.20 4.84 -4.99
CA PRO A 183 -9.58 4.18 -6.13
C PRO A 183 -8.80 2.95 -5.64
N ILE A 184 -8.98 1.84 -6.34
CA ILE A 184 -8.31 0.58 -6.06
C ILE A 184 -7.77 -0.03 -7.34
N THR A 185 -6.58 -0.61 -7.27
CA THR A 185 -5.97 -1.37 -8.36
C THR A 185 -6.01 -2.85 -8.01
N ILE A 186 -6.36 -3.72 -8.98
CA ILE A 186 -6.54 -5.15 -8.74
C ILE A 186 -5.76 -5.97 -9.76
N GLY A 187 -4.87 -6.84 -9.28
CA GLY A 187 -4.17 -7.85 -10.06
C GLY A 187 -4.67 -9.26 -9.74
N ALA A 188 -4.77 -10.12 -10.75
CA ALA A 188 -5.17 -11.51 -10.60
C ALA A 188 -4.20 -12.45 -11.31
N SER A 189 -3.83 -13.56 -10.68
CA SER A 189 -3.02 -14.61 -11.30
C SER A 189 -3.13 -15.95 -10.54
N CYS A 190 -2.36 -16.93 -10.98
CA CYS A 190 -2.21 -18.24 -10.33
C CYS A 190 -1.59 -18.15 -8.94
N SER A 191 -0.64 -17.22 -8.74
CA SER A 191 0.11 -17.01 -7.51
C SER A 191 -0.28 -15.70 -6.85
N LYS A 192 -0.31 -15.71 -5.51
CA LYS A 192 -0.52 -14.54 -4.66
C LYS A 192 0.49 -13.42 -4.96
N TRP A 193 1.75 -13.78 -5.16
CA TRP A 193 2.84 -12.83 -5.35
C TRP A 193 2.93 -12.29 -6.77
N ILE A 194 2.55 -13.10 -7.76
CA ILE A 194 2.38 -12.61 -9.13
C ILE A 194 1.19 -11.66 -9.20
N ALA A 195 0.06 -11.97 -8.55
CA ALA A 195 -1.07 -11.04 -8.49
C ALA A 195 -0.67 -9.67 -7.91
N LYS A 196 0.18 -9.66 -6.84
CA LYS A 196 0.71 -8.42 -6.25
C LYS A 196 1.62 -7.68 -7.23
N LEU A 197 2.55 -8.35 -7.89
CA LEU A 197 3.40 -7.75 -8.92
C LEU A 197 2.58 -7.11 -10.04
N LEU A 198 1.56 -7.82 -10.53
CA LEU A 198 0.68 -7.33 -11.59
C LEU A 198 -0.11 -6.10 -11.17
N THR A 199 -0.52 -6.01 -9.90
CA THR A 199 -1.17 -4.81 -9.37
C THR A 199 -0.27 -3.59 -9.53
N ASP A 200 1.02 -3.71 -9.19
CA ASP A 200 1.97 -2.60 -9.31
C ASP A 200 2.21 -2.18 -10.78
N CYS A 201 2.10 -3.13 -11.72
CA CYS A 201 2.25 -2.84 -13.16
C CYS A 201 1.11 -1.99 -13.74
N VAL A 202 -0.09 -2.02 -13.14
CA VAL A 202 -1.28 -1.37 -13.70
C VAL A 202 -1.83 -0.22 -12.86
N LYS A 203 -1.12 0.19 -11.80
CA LYS A 203 -1.44 1.39 -11.01
C LYS A 203 -1.36 2.67 -11.84
N PRO A 204 -2.25 3.64 -11.64
CA PRO A 204 -3.40 3.67 -10.73
C PRO A 204 -4.69 3.15 -11.38
N PHE A 205 -5.63 2.69 -10.54
CA PHE A 205 -7.01 2.34 -10.90
C PHE A 205 -7.12 1.33 -12.05
N GLY A 206 -6.08 0.51 -12.22
CA GLY A 206 -6.04 -0.53 -13.23
C GLY A 206 -6.57 -1.87 -12.75
N VAL A 207 -6.84 -2.76 -13.70
CA VAL A 207 -7.13 -4.18 -13.45
C VAL A 207 -6.39 -5.04 -14.45
N ILE A 208 -5.91 -6.19 -14.01
CA ILE A 208 -5.27 -7.17 -14.87
C ILE A 208 -5.52 -8.59 -14.32
N ALA A 209 -5.84 -9.52 -15.21
CA ALA A 209 -5.88 -10.95 -14.91
C ALA A 209 -4.97 -11.69 -15.88
N LEU A 210 -4.06 -12.50 -15.35
CA LEU A 210 -3.05 -13.19 -16.14
C LEU A 210 -2.98 -14.68 -15.77
N GLU A 211 -3.25 -15.53 -16.76
CA GLU A 211 -3.12 -16.98 -16.63
C GLU A 211 -1.64 -17.40 -16.53
N GLN A 212 -1.39 -18.57 -15.93
CA GLN A 212 -0.05 -19.09 -15.66
C GLN A 212 0.86 -19.09 -16.89
N GLU A 213 0.33 -19.49 -18.02
CA GLU A 213 1.07 -19.65 -19.28
C GLU A 213 1.61 -18.31 -19.81
N LYS A 214 0.96 -17.21 -19.45
CA LYS A 214 1.31 -15.86 -19.90
C LYS A 214 2.25 -15.12 -18.91
N VAL A 215 2.40 -15.65 -17.67
CA VAL A 215 3.17 -14.97 -16.61
C VAL A 215 4.61 -14.74 -17.02
N PHE A 216 5.29 -15.75 -17.57
CA PHE A 216 6.69 -15.65 -17.95
C PHE A 216 6.95 -14.58 -19.00
N ASP A 217 6.13 -14.56 -20.05
CA ASP A 217 6.30 -13.61 -21.16
C ASP A 217 5.98 -12.18 -20.73
N TYR A 218 4.88 -12.00 -19.96
CA TYR A 218 4.48 -10.68 -19.47
C TYR A 218 5.49 -10.06 -18.50
N THR A 219 6.08 -10.87 -17.62
CA THR A 219 6.95 -10.37 -16.53
C THR A 219 8.44 -10.44 -16.84
N LYS A 220 8.85 -10.91 -18.02
CA LYS A 220 10.26 -11.17 -18.36
C LYS A 220 11.19 -9.96 -18.18
N ASP A 221 10.72 -8.76 -18.57
CA ASP A 221 11.49 -7.51 -18.59
C ASP A 221 11.31 -6.68 -17.31
N ILE A 222 10.49 -7.14 -16.36
CA ILE A 222 10.30 -6.44 -15.08
C ILE A 222 11.60 -6.54 -14.27
N SER A 223 11.97 -5.42 -13.62
CA SER A 223 13.13 -5.36 -12.74
C SER A 223 12.98 -6.34 -11.57
N VAL A 224 14.08 -7.00 -11.21
CA VAL A 224 14.10 -7.88 -10.03
C VAL A 224 13.80 -7.11 -8.74
N ASP A 225 14.15 -5.82 -8.68
CA ASP A 225 13.92 -4.97 -7.50
C ASP A 225 12.43 -4.63 -7.29
N ASP A 226 11.62 -4.77 -8.35
CA ASP A 226 10.18 -4.53 -8.29
C ASP A 226 9.40 -5.76 -7.80
N PHE A 227 10.06 -6.93 -7.67
CA PHE A 227 9.37 -8.14 -7.23
C PHE A 227 9.16 -8.15 -5.70
N PRO A 228 7.92 -8.41 -5.22
CA PRO A 228 7.62 -8.49 -3.79
C PRO A 228 8.50 -9.51 -3.07
N GLY A 229 9.28 -9.06 -2.10
CA GLY A 229 10.20 -9.90 -1.34
C GLY A 229 11.67 -9.80 -1.78
N VAL A 230 11.98 -9.10 -2.88
CA VAL A 230 13.36 -8.72 -3.22
C VAL A 230 13.67 -7.41 -2.49
N GLY A 231 14.29 -7.53 -1.32
CA GLY A 231 14.76 -6.36 -0.56
C GLY A 231 16.12 -5.86 -1.06
N SER A 232 16.53 -4.69 -0.57
CA SER A 232 17.77 -4.01 -0.99
C SER A 232 19.02 -4.87 -0.91
N ALA A 233 19.13 -5.78 0.08
CA ALA A 233 20.27 -6.68 0.22
C ALA A 233 20.34 -7.74 -0.89
N ILE A 234 19.20 -8.32 -1.26
CA ILE A 234 19.10 -9.27 -2.38
C ILE A 234 19.30 -8.55 -3.70
N GLY A 235 18.61 -7.42 -3.92
CA GLY A 235 18.73 -6.61 -5.13
C GLY A 235 20.17 -6.19 -5.41
N LYS A 236 20.89 -5.69 -4.38
CA LYS A 236 22.31 -5.34 -4.52
C LYS A 236 23.16 -6.55 -4.97
N LYS A 237 22.97 -7.71 -4.33
CA LYS A 237 23.71 -8.92 -4.71
C LYS A 237 23.39 -9.38 -6.12
N LEU A 238 22.11 -9.31 -6.55
CA LEU A 238 21.74 -9.65 -7.94
C LEU A 238 22.37 -8.67 -8.93
N SER A 239 22.43 -7.39 -8.61
CA SER A 239 23.12 -6.37 -9.40
C SER A 239 24.62 -6.67 -9.56
N ASP A 240 25.31 -7.13 -8.50
CA ASP A 240 26.73 -7.54 -8.56
C ASP A 240 26.94 -8.68 -9.58
N TYR A 241 25.94 -9.55 -9.76
CA TYR A 241 25.93 -10.61 -10.78
C TYR A 241 25.33 -10.16 -12.13
N ARG A 242 25.06 -8.88 -12.31
CA ARG A 242 24.45 -8.27 -13.51
C ARG A 242 23.07 -8.87 -13.84
N ILE A 243 22.30 -9.22 -12.81
CA ILE A 243 20.90 -9.66 -12.94
C ILE A 243 20.03 -8.45 -12.70
N GLN A 244 19.26 -8.05 -13.70
CA GLN A 244 18.40 -6.88 -13.67
C GLN A 244 16.91 -7.24 -13.86
N THR A 245 16.61 -8.30 -14.61
CA THR A 245 15.24 -8.68 -14.95
C THR A 245 14.85 -10.04 -14.37
N LEU A 246 13.53 -10.24 -14.23
CA LEU A 246 12.99 -11.52 -13.76
C LEU A 246 13.34 -12.67 -14.70
N ALA A 247 13.42 -12.45 -16.02
CA ALA A 247 13.87 -13.46 -16.98
C ALA A 247 15.29 -13.94 -16.65
N GLN A 248 16.22 -12.99 -16.48
CA GLN A 248 17.61 -13.33 -16.13
C GLN A 248 17.73 -14.09 -14.81
N LEU A 249 16.92 -13.72 -13.81
CA LEU A 249 16.92 -14.39 -12.51
C LEU A 249 16.36 -15.82 -12.60
N ARG A 250 15.31 -16.04 -13.38
CA ARG A 250 14.72 -17.37 -13.61
C ARG A 250 15.71 -18.35 -14.22
N GLU A 251 16.65 -17.88 -15.04
CA GLU A 251 17.72 -18.70 -15.62
C GLU A 251 18.83 -19.05 -14.61
N ARG A 252 18.90 -18.36 -13.46
CA ARG A 252 19.97 -18.50 -12.46
C ARG A 252 19.45 -18.72 -11.04
N PRO A 253 18.67 -19.80 -10.81
CA PRO A 253 18.05 -20.07 -9.50
C PRO A 253 19.05 -20.18 -8.35
N ASN A 254 20.28 -20.64 -8.64
CA ASN A 254 21.33 -20.84 -7.64
C ASN A 254 21.68 -19.54 -6.88
N LEU A 255 21.49 -18.37 -7.49
CA LEU A 255 21.72 -17.08 -6.83
C LEU A 255 20.76 -16.86 -5.65
N LEU A 256 19.52 -17.33 -5.76
CA LEU A 256 18.55 -17.29 -4.66
C LEU A 256 18.70 -18.49 -3.73
N TYR A 257 19.00 -19.68 -4.25
CA TYR A 257 19.16 -20.90 -3.44
C TYR A 257 20.27 -20.79 -2.39
N ALA A 258 21.25 -19.91 -2.61
CA ALA A 258 22.28 -19.57 -1.62
C ALA A 258 21.70 -19.00 -0.30
N TYR A 259 20.45 -18.52 -0.30
CA TYR A 259 19.73 -18.05 0.89
C TYR A 259 18.89 -19.16 1.57
N GLY A 260 19.14 -20.44 1.22
CA GLY A 260 18.43 -21.58 1.82
C GLY A 260 16.95 -21.62 1.48
N LYS A 261 16.12 -21.92 2.48
CA LYS A 261 14.66 -22.03 2.29
C LYS A 261 14.05 -20.73 1.79
N THR A 262 14.38 -19.60 2.40
CA THR A 262 13.84 -18.28 2.02
C THR A 262 14.12 -17.96 0.56
N GLY A 263 15.30 -18.29 0.06
CA GLY A 263 15.65 -18.06 -1.34
C GLY A 263 14.90 -19.00 -2.30
N ARG A 264 14.69 -20.27 -1.92
CA ARG A 264 13.86 -21.20 -2.72
C ARG A 264 12.42 -20.75 -2.78
N ASP A 265 11.83 -20.39 -1.64
CA ASP A 265 10.46 -19.88 -1.57
C ASP A 265 10.30 -18.61 -2.44
N LEU A 266 11.29 -17.71 -2.41
CA LEU A 266 11.28 -16.51 -3.25
C LEU A 266 11.36 -16.85 -4.75
N TYR A 267 12.20 -17.82 -5.12
CA TYR A 267 12.31 -18.28 -6.51
C TYR A 267 10.99 -18.88 -7.03
N GLU A 268 10.33 -19.72 -6.23
CA GLU A 268 9.02 -20.29 -6.58
C GLU A 268 7.96 -19.18 -6.77
N ARG A 269 7.98 -18.16 -5.91
CA ARG A 269 7.11 -16.97 -6.04
C ARG A 269 7.36 -16.21 -7.35
N ILE A 270 8.63 -16.00 -7.71
CA ILE A 270 9.02 -15.33 -8.96
C ILE A 270 8.58 -16.16 -10.19
N CYS A 271 8.58 -17.46 -10.08
CA CYS A 271 8.10 -18.36 -11.13
C CYS A 271 6.56 -18.52 -11.13
N GLY A 272 5.86 -18.05 -10.10
CA GLY A 272 4.41 -18.26 -9.94
C GLY A 272 4.03 -19.70 -9.66
N THR A 273 4.97 -20.51 -9.19
CA THR A 273 4.78 -21.93 -8.85
C THR A 273 4.67 -22.18 -7.36
N ASP A 274 4.64 -21.11 -6.56
CA ASP A 274 4.48 -21.19 -5.11
C ASP A 274 3.11 -21.69 -4.71
N ASN A 275 3.04 -22.32 -3.51
CA ASN A 275 1.82 -22.81 -2.90
C ASN A 275 1.33 -21.90 -1.76
N ASP A 276 1.75 -20.64 -1.73
CA ASP A 276 1.36 -19.70 -0.69
C ASP A 276 -0.17 -19.48 -0.69
N LYS A 277 -0.77 -19.74 0.45
CA LYS A 277 -2.23 -19.61 0.63
C LYS A 277 -2.63 -18.17 0.96
N VAL A 278 -3.84 -17.82 0.58
CA VAL A 278 -4.54 -16.68 1.16
C VAL A 278 -5.06 -17.13 2.52
N ILE A 279 -4.65 -16.45 3.60
CA ILE A 279 -4.94 -16.87 4.97
C ILE A 279 -5.91 -15.87 5.61
N PRO A 280 -7.19 -16.24 5.83
CA PRO A 280 -8.15 -15.39 6.52
C PRO A 280 -7.66 -14.96 7.91
N TYR A 281 -8.07 -13.80 8.36
CA TYR A 281 -7.65 -13.25 9.66
C TYR A 281 -8.03 -14.18 10.85
N SER A 282 -9.15 -14.89 10.77
CA SER A 282 -9.59 -15.86 11.77
C SER A 282 -8.57 -16.97 12.04
N ASP A 283 -7.74 -17.31 11.05
CA ASP A 283 -6.79 -18.42 11.13
C ASP A 283 -5.39 -17.96 11.58
N ARG A 284 -5.23 -16.67 11.85
CA ARG A 284 -3.97 -16.05 12.28
C ARG A 284 -3.84 -15.96 13.81
N SER A 285 -4.28 -16.98 14.54
CA SER A 285 -4.04 -17.03 16.00
C SER A 285 -2.53 -16.98 16.27
N GLY A 286 -2.00 -15.80 16.57
CA GLY A 286 -0.60 -15.56 16.91
C GLY A 286 0.26 -14.77 15.91
N MET A 287 -0.27 -14.31 14.77
CA MET A 287 0.46 -13.46 13.83
C MET A 287 -0.14 -12.05 13.81
N THR A 288 0.64 -11.07 14.25
CA THR A 288 0.33 -9.65 14.02
C THR A 288 0.39 -9.35 12.51
N PRO A 289 -0.57 -8.61 11.92
CA PRO A 289 -0.47 -8.18 10.53
C PRO A 289 0.85 -7.44 10.30
N LYS A 290 1.58 -7.78 9.24
CA LYS A 290 2.74 -6.99 8.81
C LYS A 290 2.20 -5.68 8.24
N ILE A 291 2.56 -4.59 8.85
CA ILE A 291 2.24 -3.22 8.43
C ILE A 291 3.51 -2.55 7.98
#